data_4a8c501bdccd1f424428b820388af8bd
#
_entry.id   4a8c501bdccd1f424428b820388af8bd
#
_cell.length_a   1.000
_cell.length_b   1.000
_cell.length_c   1.000
_cell.angle_alpha   90.00
_cell.angle_beta   90.00
_cell.angle_gamma   90.00
#
_symmetry.space_group_name_H-M   'P 1'
#
loop_
_entity.id
_entity.type
_entity.pdbx_description
1 polymer ?
#
loop_
_entity_poly.entity_id
_entity_poly.type
_entity_poly.pdbx_seq_one_letter_code
_entity_poly.pdbx_strand_id
1 'polypeptide(L)'
;MTKQLFYAIETTHPDPKLSAIWQMGGVFVIGGQPVESFSWRVRPLPGSIVDRNVLLASGLSPDDLLAGEDPGTVCGRLCGLIRKYAGGGGDDLLILCNYDGGHGDNLVMARFFVRNGHTDFDTWFWKYDIDVRQLAAAYLLNECQRLGGFGLRTVADCLGIHPDPSRAHDSLYNAWLIYEVYRKVAIQPTEQTK
;
A
#
# COMPACT_ATOMS: atom_id res chain seq x y z
N MET A 1 21.37 -3.47 -3.72
CA MET A 1 20.51 -4.05 -2.65
C MET A 1 19.08 -3.63 -2.94
N THR A 2 18.11 -4.57 -2.95
CA THR A 2 16.72 -4.27 -3.28
C THR A 2 16.11 -3.35 -2.22
N LYS A 3 15.40 -2.31 -2.66
CA LYS A 3 14.71 -1.33 -1.81
C LYS A 3 13.24 -1.34 -2.16
N GLN A 4 12.38 -1.61 -1.20
CA GLN A 4 10.94 -1.81 -1.40
C GLN A 4 10.15 -0.97 -0.41
N LEU A 5 9.02 -0.45 -0.84
CA LEU A 5 8.00 0.15 0.00
C LEU A 5 6.72 -0.66 -0.14
N PHE A 6 6.41 -1.45 0.89
CA PHE A 6 5.11 -2.09 1.03
C PHE A 6 4.16 -1.07 1.66
N TYR A 7 3.04 -0.80 1.01
CA TYR A 7 2.11 0.19 1.51
C TYR A 7 0.65 -0.21 1.27
N ALA A 8 -0.21 0.34 2.08
CA ALA A 8 -1.66 0.31 1.90
C ALA A 8 -2.24 1.68 2.23
N ILE A 9 -3.34 2.01 1.58
CA ILE A 9 -4.10 3.23 1.81
C ILE A 9 -5.57 2.90 2.06
N GLU A 10 -6.19 3.70 2.90
CA GLU A 10 -7.63 3.71 3.08
C GLU A 10 -8.19 4.98 2.41
N THR A 11 -9.23 4.82 1.61
CA THR A 11 -9.75 5.88 0.74
C THR A 11 -11.19 6.23 1.04
N THR A 12 -11.62 7.43 0.66
CA THR A 12 -12.98 7.94 0.92
C THR A 12 -14.02 7.43 -0.06
N HIS A 13 -13.62 6.80 -1.16
CA HIS A 13 -14.53 6.36 -2.22
C HIS A 13 -13.93 5.15 -2.96
N PRO A 14 -14.75 4.16 -3.40
CA PRO A 14 -14.26 2.97 -4.10
C PRO A 14 -13.71 3.27 -5.51
N ASP A 15 -14.21 4.33 -6.18
CA ASP A 15 -13.63 4.77 -7.45
C ASP A 15 -12.34 5.58 -7.18
N PRO A 16 -11.18 5.10 -7.65
CA PRO A 16 -9.90 5.76 -7.42
C PRO A 16 -9.83 7.17 -8.04
N LYS A 17 -10.67 7.49 -9.04
CA LYS A 17 -10.72 8.83 -9.64
C LYS A 17 -11.40 9.86 -8.74
N LEU A 18 -12.29 9.41 -7.87
CA LEU A 18 -13.09 10.25 -6.97
C LEU A 18 -12.55 10.25 -5.54
N SER A 19 -11.76 9.24 -5.20
CA SER A 19 -11.30 9.01 -3.84
C SER A 19 -10.21 9.99 -3.39
N ALA A 20 -10.14 10.20 -2.07
CA ALA A 20 -9.03 10.80 -1.38
C ALA A 20 -8.51 9.83 -0.31
N ILE A 21 -7.24 9.95 0.06
CA ILE A 21 -6.65 9.17 1.14
C ILE A 21 -7.11 9.76 2.48
N TRP A 22 -7.57 8.90 3.40
CA TRP A 22 -7.83 9.29 4.78
C TRP A 22 -6.92 8.57 5.79
N GLN A 23 -6.28 7.46 5.38
CA GLN A 23 -5.22 6.82 6.14
C GLN A 23 -4.20 6.21 5.18
N MET A 24 -2.93 6.27 5.53
CA MET A 24 -1.87 5.58 4.83
C MET A 24 -0.91 4.93 5.81
N GLY A 25 -0.39 3.78 5.44
CA GLY A 25 0.64 3.07 6.18
C GLY A 25 1.60 2.37 5.25
N GLY A 26 2.83 2.21 5.69
CA GLY A 26 3.84 1.53 4.89
C GLY A 26 5.01 1.02 5.69
N VAL A 27 5.75 0.11 5.07
CA VAL A 27 6.95 -0.54 5.60
C VAL A 27 8.05 -0.46 4.54
N PHE A 28 9.15 0.19 4.88
CA PHE A 28 10.36 0.18 4.06
C PHE A 28 11.14 -1.10 4.34
N VAL A 29 11.50 -1.81 3.26
CA VAL A 29 12.23 -3.06 3.32
C VAL A 29 13.49 -2.93 2.45
N ILE A 30 14.66 -3.10 3.06
CA ILE A 30 15.94 -2.98 2.39
C ILE A 30 16.69 -4.30 2.48
N GLY A 31 17.04 -4.88 1.33
CA GLY A 31 17.70 -6.19 1.31
C GLY A 31 16.87 -7.30 1.97
N GLY A 32 15.55 -7.23 1.88
CA GLY A 32 14.63 -8.19 2.49
C GLY A 32 14.37 -7.97 3.99
N GLN A 33 14.94 -6.93 4.62
CA GLN A 33 14.74 -6.62 6.03
C GLN A 33 13.92 -5.35 6.22
N PRO A 34 12.84 -5.38 7.03
CA PRO A 34 12.12 -4.17 7.41
C PRO A 34 13.02 -3.22 8.20
N VAL A 35 13.07 -1.95 7.80
CA VAL A 35 13.95 -0.94 8.42
C VAL A 35 13.18 0.22 9.03
N GLU A 36 12.01 0.55 8.53
CA GLU A 36 11.17 1.63 9.04
C GLU A 36 9.71 1.43 8.62
N SER A 37 8.78 1.90 9.44
CA SER A 37 7.37 1.90 9.12
C SER A 37 6.70 3.20 9.52
N PHE A 38 5.57 3.51 8.89
CA PHE A 38 4.77 4.69 9.20
C PHE A 38 3.27 4.39 9.15
N SER A 39 2.50 5.19 9.89
CA SER A 39 1.03 5.21 9.83
C SER A 39 0.54 6.61 10.12
N TRP A 40 -0.26 7.18 9.21
CA TRP A 40 -0.79 8.52 9.37
C TRP A 40 -2.26 8.58 8.96
N ARG A 41 -3.06 9.29 9.74
CA ARG A 41 -4.38 9.75 9.33
C ARG A 41 -4.23 11.03 8.53
N VAL A 42 -4.91 11.12 7.39
CA VAL A 42 -4.83 12.22 6.45
C VAL A 42 -6.21 12.87 6.37
N ARG A 43 -6.30 14.17 6.55
CA ARG A 43 -7.53 14.89 6.29
C ARG A 43 -7.76 14.98 4.79
N PRO A 44 -8.88 14.46 4.26
CA PRO A 44 -9.21 14.62 2.86
C PRO A 44 -9.26 16.09 2.45
N LEU A 45 -8.77 16.39 1.25
CA LEU A 45 -8.81 17.77 0.73
C LEU A 45 -10.27 18.26 0.60
N PRO A 46 -10.53 19.57 0.81
CA PRO A 46 -11.85 20.14 0.59
C PRO A 46 -12.42 19.77 -0.78
N GLY A 47 -13.69 19.41 -0.83
CA GLY A 47 -14.36 18.97 -2.07
C GLY A 47 -14.10 17.52 -2.46
N SER A 48 -13.38 16.73 -1.66
CA SER A 48 -13.27 15.29 -1.87
C SER A 48 -14.61 14.60 -1.71
N ILE A 49 -14.87 13.61 -2.56
CA ILE A 49 -16.10 12.81 -2.46
C ILE A 49 -15.90 11.76 -1.37
N VAL A 50 -16.89 11.67 -0.49
CA VAL A 50 -16.92 10.70 0.62
C VAL A 50 -18.14 9.80 0.44
N ASP A 51 -17.89 8.52 0.20
CA ASP A 51 -18.96 7.52 0.12
C ASP A 51 -19.41 7.12 1.53
N ARG A 52 -20.72 7.21 1.78
CA ARG A 52 -21.30 6.84 3.08
C ARG A 52 -21.05 5.38 3.44
N ASN A 53 -21.04 4.48 2.45
CA ASN A 53 -20.82 3.06 2.71
C ASN A 53 -19.37 2.80 3.13
N VAL A 54 -18.42 3.55 2.60
CA VAL A 54 -17.00 3.50 3.03
C VAL A 54 -16.87 3.93 4.49
N LEU A 55 -17.53 5.03 4.89
CA LEU A 55 -17.53 5.46 6.30
C LEU A 55 -18.13 4.39 7.21
N LEU A 56 -19.26 3.84 6.85
CA LEU A 56 -19.92 2.80 7.63
C LEU A 56 -19.04 1.55 7.77
N ALA A 57 -18.42 1.11 6.68
CA ALA A 57 -17.56 -0.07 6.67
C ALA A 57 -16.29 0.13 7.54
N SER A 58 -15.73 1.34 7.53
CA SER A 58 -14.54 1.69 8.33
C SER A 58 -14.85 2.11 9.76
N GLY A 59 -16.13 2.24 10.13
CA GLY A 59 -16.56 2.69 11.45
C GLY A 59 -16.24 4.16 11.75
N LEU A 60 -16.04 4.98 10.72
CA LEU A 60 -15.67 6.38 10.84
C LEU A 60 -16.89 7.31 10.78
N SER A 61 -16.84 8.37 11.56
CA SER A 61 -17.69 9.54 11.40
C SER A 61 -17.05 10.57 10.45
N PRO A 62 -17.83 11.51 9.91
CA PRO A 62 -17.27 12.64 9.17
C PRO A 62 -16.25 13.46 9.98
N ASP A 63 -16.45 13.58 11.29
CA ASP A 63 -15.52 14.31 12.18
C ASP A 63 -14.19 13.59 12.32
N ASP A 64 -14.18 12.25 12.31
CA ASP A 64 -12.95 11.47 12.31
C ASP A 64 -12.08 11.73 11.08
N LEU A 65 -12.69 11.97 9.92
CA LEU A 65 -11.97 12.36 8.71
C LEU A 65 -11.35 13.75 8.84
N LEU A 66 -12.08 14.71 9.44
CA LEU A 66 -11.60 16.07 9.65
C LEU A 66 -10.49 16.15 10.70
N ALA A 67 -10.44 15.21 11.63
CA ALA A 67 -9.39 15.09 12.64
C ALA A 67 -8.04 14.60 12.08
N GLY A 68 -7.99 14.16 10.83
CA GLY A 68 -6.75 13.79 10.15
C GLY A 68 -5.79 14.98 10.00
N GLU A 69 -4.51 14.66 9.84
CA GLU A 69 -3.46 15.66 9.65
C GLU A 69 -3.58 16.35 8.28
N ASP A 70 -2.99 17.53 8.16
CA ASP A 70 -2.92 18.25 6.90
C ASP A 70 -2.22 17.42 5.81
N PRO A 71 -2.82 17.25 4.63
CA PRO A 71 -2.29 16.39 3.59
C PRO A 71 -0.94 16.83 3.06
N GLY A 72 -0.65 18.12 3.00
CA GLY A 72 0.66 18.66 2.59
C GLY A 72 1.74 18.29 3.61
N THR A 73 1.43 18.36 4.90
CA THR A 73 2.34 17.95 5.98
C THR A 73 2.65 16.45 5.89
N VAL A 74 1.64 15.62 5.70
CA VAL A 74 1.82 14.17 5.56
C VAL A 74 2.62 13.82 4.30
N CYS A 75 2.30 14.48 3.17
CA CYS A 75 3.03 14.31 1.92
C CYS A 75 4.51 14.69 2.08
N GLY A 76 4.80 15.82 2.73
CA GLY A 76 6.17 16.25 3.02
C GLY A 76 6.96 15.24 3.85
N ARG A 77 6.33 14.64 4.88
CA ARG A 77 6.95 13.56 5.68
C ARG A 77 7.22 12.31 4.84
N LEU A 78 6.27 11.90 4.02
CA LEU A 78 6.44 10.75 3.14
C LEU A 78 7.57 10.99 2.14
N CYS A 79 7.65 12.17 1.53
CA CYS A 79 8.78 12.56 0.68
C CYS A 79 10.12 12.49 1.43
N GLY A 80 10.16 12.91 2.68
CA GLY A 80 11.34 12.80 3.54
C GLY A 80 11.80 11.37 3.74
N LEU A 81 10.86 10.45 4.02
CA LEU A 81 11.15 9.02 4.15
C LEU A 81 11.60 8.40 2.82
N ILE A 82 10.92 8.74 1.72
CA ILE A 82 11.31 8.25 0.40
C ILE A 82 12.74 8.67 0.06
N ARG A 83 13.08 9.95 0.24
CA ARG A 83 14.44 10.45 -0.03
C ARG A 83 15.51 9.84 0.87
N LYS A 84 15.15 9.43 2.07
CA LYS A 84 16.06 8.72 2.98
C LYS A 84 16.50 7.37 2.41
N TYR A 85 15.64 6.70 1.66
CA TYR A 85 15.88 5.36 1.13
C TYR A 85 16.11 5.32 -0.39
N ALA A 86 15.49 6.22 -1.16
CA ALA A 86 15.78 6.41 -2.58
C ALA A 86 16.90 7.45 -2.73
N GLY A 87 18.04 7.07 -3.26
CA GLY A 87 19.26 7.90 -3.29
C GLY A 87 19.25 9.09 -4.25
N GLY A 88 18.09 9.59 -4.69
CA GLY A 88 17.97 10.86 -5.41
C GLY A 88 18.32 10.81 -6.90
N GLY A 89 18.22 9.66 -7.55
CA GLY A 89 18.36 9.54 -9.00
C GLY A 89 19.14 8.33 -9.47
N GLY A 90 19.06 8.03 -10.75
CA GLY A 90 19.74 6.90 -11.38
C GLY A 90 19.09 5.56 -11.04
N ASP A 91 19.90 4.55 -10.73
CA ASP A 91 19.43 3.18 -10.47
C ASP A 91 19.02 2.94 -9.00
N ASP A 92 19.07 3.97 -8.15
CA ASP A 92 18.79 3.85 -6.71
C ASP A 92 17.33 4.18 -6.36
N LEU A 93 16.41 3.43 -6.95
CA LEU A 93 14.97 3.62 -6.84
C LEU A 93 14.34 2.64 -5.85
N LEU A 94 13.21 3.06 -5.26
CA LEU A 94 12.32 2.20 -4.49
C LEU A 94 11.39 1.43 -5.43
N ILE A 95 11.07 0.19 -5.09
CA ILE A 95 10.02 -0.60 -5.74
C ILE A 95 8.76 -0.46 -4.89
N LEU A 96 7.67 0.03 -5.48
CA LEU A 96 6.36 0.01 -4.83
C LEU A 96 5.82 -1.42 -4.80
N CYS A 97 5.35 -1.83 -3.63
CA CYS A 97 4.74 -3.13 -3.42
C CYS A 97 3.38 -2.93 -2.74
N ASN A 98 2.32 -3.42 -3.36
CA ASN A 98 0.97 -3.28 -2.85
C ASN A 98 0.13 -4.51 -3.18
N TYR A 99 -1.15 -4.47 -2.81
CA TYR A 99 -2.10 -5.52 -3.11
C TYR A 99 -3.21 -4.94 -4.00
N ASP A 100 -3.22 -5.28 -5.30
CA ASP A 100 -4.14 -4.72 -6.31
C ASP A 100 -3.81 -3.28 -6.77
N GLY A 101 -2.51 -2.94 -6.80
CA GLY A 101 -2.04 -1.57 -7.08
C GLY A 101 -2.27 -1.06 -8.49
N GLY A 102 -2.28 -1.95 -9.48
CA GLY A 102 -2.48 -1.56 -10.89
C GLY A 102 -3.85 -0.96 -11.19
N HIS A 103 -4.82 -1.09 -10.28
CA HIS A 103 -6.21 -0.67 -10.51
C HIS A 103 -6.71 0.45 -9.59
N GLY A 104 -5.99 0.82 -8.54
CA GLY A 104 -6.50 1.81 -7.61
C GLY A 104 -5.45 2.55 -6.80
N ASP A 105 -4.74 1.87 -5.91
CA ASP A 105 -3.90 2.50 -4.90
C ASP A 105 -2.77 3.35 -5.47
N ASN A 106 -2.08 2.88 -6.51
CA ASN A 106 -1.01 3.65 -7.17
C ASN A 106 -1.54 4.94 -7.80
N LEU A 107 -2.72 4.90 -8.43
CA LEU A 107 -3.34 6.09 -9.02
C LEU A 107 -3.72 7.12 -7.94
N VAL A 108 -4.30 6.66 -6.83
CA VAL A 108 -4.68 7.55 -5.72
C VAL A 108 -3.43 8.14 -5.07
N MET A 109 -2.38 7.33 -4.88
CA MET A 109 -1.11 7.78 -4.34
C MET A 109 -0.44 8.81 -5.25
N ALA A 110 -0.32 8.56 -6.55
CA ALA A 110 0.24 9.52 -7.50
C ALA A 110 -0.52 10.85 -7.51
N ARG A 111 -1.86 10.80 -7.48
CA ARG A 111 -2.70 11.99 -7.37
C ARG A 111 -2.52 12.73 -6.04
N PHE A 112 -2.31 12.01 -4.95
CA PHE A 112 -2.01 12.62 -3.65
C PHE A 112 -0.72 13.46 -3.72
N PHE A 113 0.34 12.92 -4.31
CA PHE A 113 1.59 13.66 -4.52
C PHE A 113 1.39 14.90 -5.41
N VAL A 114 0.77 14.74 -6.58
CA VAL A 114 0.52 15.86 -7.52
C VAL A 114 -0.29 16.97 -6.85
N ARG A 115 -1.34 16.63 -6.10
CA ARG A 115 -2.19 17.61 -5.40
C ARG A 115 -1.46 18.35 -4.28
N ASN A 116 -0.39 17.79 -3.76
CA ASN A 116 0.45 18.40 -2.75
C ASN A 116 1.74 19.02 -3.33
N GLY A 117 1.79 19.25 -4.66
CA GLY A 117 2.85 19.99 -5.33
C GLY A 117 4.08 19.15 -5.72
N HIS A 118 3.99 17.82 -5.62
CA HIS A 118 5.06 16.90 -6.00
C HIS A 118 4.72 16.22 -7.33
N THR A 119 5.27 16.73 -8.43
CA THR A 119 5.08 16.19 -9.79
C THR A 119 6.19 15.21 -10.20
N ASP A 120 7.17 15.03 -9.33
CA ASP A 120 8.35 14.19 -9.50
C ASP A 120 8.19 12.78 -8.88
N PHE A 121 6.96 12.36 -8.58
CA PHE A 121 6.65 11.08 -7.95
C PHE A 121 7.35 9.90 -8.64
N ASP A 122 7.27 9.83 -9.98
CA ASP A 122 7.84 8.73 -10.77
C ASP A 122 9.37 8.68 -10.73
N THR A 123 10.04 9.74 -10.27
CA THR A 123 11.51 9.79 -10.22
C THR A 123 12.10 9.03 -9.03
N TRP A 124 11.31 8.71 -8.03
CA TRP A 124 11.75 8.01 -6.82
C TRP A 124 11.47 6.52 -6.87
N PHE A 125 10.61 6.09 -7.78
CA PHE A 125 10.17 4.71 -7.86
C PHE A 125 10.58 4.07 -9.18
N TRP A 126 10.90 2.78 -9.08
CA TRP A 126 11.07 1.99 -10.27
C TRP A 126 9.73 1.91 -11.03
N LYS A 127 9.78 2.00 -12.35
CA LYS A 127 8.57 2.11 -13.19
C LYS A 127 7.64 0.90 -13.15
N TYR A 128 8.10 -0.23 -12.61
CA TYR A 128 7.30 -1.43 -12.44
C TYR A 128 7.11 -1.66 -10.95
N ASP A 129 5.87 -1.61 -10.51
CA ASP A 129 5.45 -2.00 -9.16
C ASP A 129 5.35 -3.52 -9.04
N ILE A 130 5.32 -4.00 -7.80
CA ILE A 130 5.05 -5.40 -7.49
C ILE A 130 3.61 -5.48 -6.98
N ASP A 131 2.72 -6.03 -7.81
CA ASP A 131 1.38 -6.39 -7.38
C ASP A 131 1.43 -7.77 -6.69
N VAL A 132 1.37 -7.75 -5.36
CA VAL A 132 1.45 -8.94 -4.52
C VAL A 132 0.23 -9.86 -4.71
N ARG A 133 -0.92 -9.31 -5.11
CA ARG A 133 -2.10 -10.11 -5.46
C ARG A 133 -1.84 -10.99 -6.68
N GLN A 134 -1.19 -10.46 -7.70
CA GLN A 134 -0.85 -11.23 -8.90
C GLN A 134 0.19 -12.31 -8.60
N LEU A 135 1.20 -12.01 -7.77
CA LEU A 135 2.16 -13.02 -7.31
C LEU A 135 1.48 -14.14 -6.52
N ALA A 136 0.58 -13.77 -5.61
CA ALA A 136 -0.19 -14.74 -4.84
C ALA A 136 -1.11 -15.58 -5.73
N ALA A 137 -1.72 -14.98 -6.77
CA ALA A 137 -2.54 -15.71 -7.72
C ALA A 137 -1.72 -16.74 -8.50
N ALA A 138 -0.51 -16.38 -8.94
CA ALA A 138 0.39 -17.31 -9.61
C ALA A 138 0.86 -18.45 -8.68
N TYR A 139 1.17 -18.13 -7.42
CA TYR A 139 1.60 -19.11 -6.42
C TYR A 139 0.48 -20.08 -6.02
N LEU A 140 -0.74 -19.58 -5.83
CA LEU A 140 -1.92 -20.33 -5.42
C LEU A 140 -2.78 -20.79 -6.61
N LEU A 141 -2.21 -20.96 -7.80
CA LEU A 141 -2.95 -21.19 -9.04
C LEU A 141 -3.98 -22.32 -8.93
N ASN A 142 -3.63 -23.42 -8.26
CA ASN A 142 -4.50 -24.58 -8.08
C ASN A 142 -5.57 -24.39 -7.00
N GLU A 143 -5.37 -23.45 -6.08
CA GLU A 143 -6.26 -23.13 -4.95
C GLU A 143 -7.19 -21.96 -5.25
N CYS A 144 -6.84 -21.10 -6.19
CA CYS A 144 -7.57 -19.86 -6.51
C CYS A 144 -9.08 -20.09 -6.76
N GLN A 145 -9.42 -21.18 -7.44
CA GLN A 145 -10.82 -21.52 -7.76
C GLN A 145 -11.63 -22.00 -6.55
N ARG A 146 -10.95 -22.41 -5.47
CA ARG A 146 -11.57 -22.88 -4.22
C ARG A 146 -11.76 -21.79 -3.20
N LEU A 147 -11.04 -20.65 -3.38
CA LEU A 147 -11.15 -19.53 -2.49
C LEU A 147 -12.44 -18.74 -2.80
N GLY A 148 -13.24 -18.43 -1.78
CA GLY A 148 -14.48 -17.63 -1.90
C GLY A 148 -14.25 -16.17 -2.30
N GLY A 149 -13.01 -15.79 -2.58
CA GLY A 149 -12.53 -14.48 -3.01
C GLY A 149 -11.03 -14.42 -2.99
N PHE A 150 -10.45 -13.37 -3.59
CA PHE A 150 -8.99 -13.18 -3.67
C PHE A 150 -8.55 -11.86 -3.02
N GLY A 151 -9.24 -11.47 -1.93
CA GLY A 151 -8.83 -10.33 -1.10
C GLY A 151 -7.62 -10.67 -0.24
N LEU A 152 -6.88 -9.64 0.19
CA LEU A 152 -5.64 -9.77 0.96
C LEU A 152 -5.78 -10.73 2.16
N ARG A 153 -6.87 -10.59 2.93
CA ARG A 153 -7.11 -11.42 4.13
C ARG A 153 -7.38 -12.87 3.80
N THR A 154 -8.18 -13.13 2.76
CA THR A 154 -8.49 -14.49 2.30
C THR A 154 -7.21 -15.21 1.85
N VAL A 155 -6.37 -14.50 1.11
CA VAL A 155 -5.07 -15.03 0.65
C VAL A 155 -4.11 -15.24 1.82
N ALA A 156 -4.02 -14.27 2.73
CA ALA A 156 -3.18 -14.41 3.92
C ALA A 156 -3.57 -15.62 4.77
N ASP A 157 -4.87 -15.80 5.01
CA ASP A 157 -5.38 -16.95 5.78
C ASP A 157 -5.08 -18.28 5.07
N CYS A 158 -5.27 -18.34 3.75
CA CYS A 158 -4.90 -19.50 2.94
C CYS A 158 -3.40 -19.85 3.05
N LEU A 159 -2.54 -18.83 3.21
CA LEU A 159 -1.10 -18.98 3.41
C LEU A 159 -0.69 -19.25 4.87
N GLY A 160 -1.66 -19.39 5.79
CA GLY A 160 -1.43 -19.65 7.21
C GLY A 160 -0.94 -18.43 8.01
N ILE A 161 -1.28 -17.21 7.56
CA ILE A 161 -0.89 -15.97 8.25
C ILE A 161 -1.93 -15.52 9.29
N HIS A 162 -3.19 -15.94 9.20
CA HIS A 162 -4.28 -15.68 10.16
C HIS A 162 -4.46 -14.20 10.53
N PRO A 163 -4.95 -13.36 9.61
CA PRO A 163 -5.08 -11.92 9.84
C PRO A 163 -6.16 -11.59 10.89
N ASP A 164 -5.88 -10.59 11.74
CA ASP A 164 -6.82 -10.07 12.72
C ASP A 164 -7.98 -9.32 12.02
N PRO A 165 -9.24 -9.80 12.14
CA PRO A 165 -10.38 -9.16 11.48
C PRO A 165 -10.66 -7.74 11.99
N SER A 166 -10.35 -7.42 13.25
CA SER A 166 -10.59 -6.11 13.85
C SER A 166 -9.72 -5.00 13.25
N ARG A 167 -8.64 -5.36 12.55
CA ARG A 167 -7.69 -4.43 11.93
C ARG A 167 -7.88 -4.30 10.42
N ALA A 168 -9.11 -4.53 9.93
CA ALA A 168 -9.39 -4.50 8.49
C ALA A 168 -9.04 -3.15 7.83
N HIS A 169 -9.28 -2.05 8.53
CA HIS A 169 -9.06 -0.68 8.05
C HIS A 169 -7.85 -0.01 8.72
N ASP A 170 -6.85 -0.80 9.11
CA ASP A 170 -5.56 -0.32 9.59
C ASP A 170 -4.54 -0.44 8.46
N SER A 171 -4.22 0.68 7.80
CA SER A 171 -3.34 0.69 6.63
C SER A 171 -1.92 0.21 6.95
N LEU A 172 -1.38 0.46 8.15
CA LEU A 172 -0.07 -0.07 8.51
C LEU A 172 -0.13 -1.59 8.69
N TYR A 173 -1.17 -2.09 9.35
CA TYR A 173 -1.37 -3.53 9.47
C TYR A 173 -1.52 -4.20 8.11
N ASN A 174 -2.30 -3.59 7.20
CA ASN A 174 -2.46 -4.09 5.84
C ASN A 174 -1.13 -4.07 5.08
N ALA A 175 -0.30 -3.04 5.24
CA ALA A 175 1.03 -2.99 4.64
C ALA A 175 1.96 -4.12 5.15
N TRP A 176 1.94 -4.40 6.45
CA TRP A 176 2.64 -5.55 7.03
C TRP A 176 2.10 -6.87 6.50
N LEU A 177 0.79 -7.00 6.38
CA LEU A 177 0.16 -8.22 5.86
C LEU A 177 0.54 -8.45 4.39
N ILE A 178 0.61 -7.39 3.57
CA ILE A 178 1.10 -7.45 2.19
C ILE A 178 2.55 -7.95 2.15
N TYR A 179 3.41 -7.41 3.02
CA TYR A 179 4.80 -7.85 3.13
C TYR A 179 4.91 -9.34 3.52
N GLU A 180 4.14 -9.80 4.50
CA GLU A 180 4.15 -11.20 4.92
C GLU A 180 3.62 -12.15 3.82
N VAL A 181 2.56 -11.75 3.09
CA VAL A 181 2.10 -12.49 1.91
C VAL A 181 3.19 -12.53 0.85
N TYR A 182 3.82 -11.38 0.54
CA TYR A 182 4.93 -11.32 -0.42
C TYR A 182 6.05 -12.28 -0.05
N ARG A 183 6.48 -12.33 1.21
CA ARG A 183 7.53 -13.24 1.68
C ARG A 183 7.19 -14.71 1.45
N LYS A 184 5.92 -15.07 1.50
CA LYS A 184 5.45 -16.45 1.28
C LYS A 184 5.41 -16.83 -0.20
N VAL A 185 5.05 -15.86 -1.06
CA VAL A 185 4.77 -16.14 -2.48
C VAL A 185 5.89 -15.70 -3.42
N ALA A 186 6.76 -14.78 -3.00
CA ALA A 186 7.93 -14.42 -3.79
C ALA A 186 8.86 -15.63 -3.86
N ILE A 187 8.97 -16.20 -5.04
CA ILE A 187 9.84 -17.33 -5.30
C ILE A 187 11.27 -16.87 -4.97
N GLN A 188 11.82 -17.37 -3.90
CA GLN A 188 13.27 -17.35 -3.70
C GLN A 188 13.85 -18.03 -4.93
N PRO A 189 14.85 -17.47 -5.63
CA PRO A 189 15.55 -18.18 -6.66
C PRO A 189 16.00 -19.51 -6.00
N THR A 190 15.38 -20.61 -6.39
CA THR A 190 15.88 -21.94 -6.02
C THR A 190 17.35 -21.92 -6.39
N GLU A 191 18.23 -22.17 -5.43
CA GLU A 191 19.63 -22.48 -5.70
C GLU A 191 19.60 -23.50 -6.84
N GLN A 192 19.99 -23.06 -8.03
CA GLN A 192 20.18 -23.96 -9.14
C GLN A 192 21.29 -24.88 -8.68
N THR A 193 20.90 -26.07 -8.24
CA THR A 193 21.82 -27.19 -8.02
C THR A 193 22.66 -27.34 -9.28
N LYS A 194 23.94 -27.02 -9.14
CA LYS A 194 24.96 -27.25 -10.15
C LYS A 194 25.10 -28.72 -10.44
#